data_e868fd9810b339a66449f25e81303cb5
#
_entry.id   e868fd9810b339a66449f25e81303cb5
#
_cell.length_a   1.000
_cell.length_b   1.000
_cell.length_c   1.000
_cell.angle_alpha   90.00
_cell.angle_beta   90.00
_cell.angle_gamma   90.00
#
_symmetry.space_group_name_H-M   'P 1'
#
loop_
_entity.id
_entity.type
_entity.pdbx_description
1 polymer ?
#
loop_
_entity_poly.entity_id
_entity_poly.type
_entity_poly.pdbx_seq_one_letter_code
_entity_poly.pdbx_strand_id
1 'polypeptide(L)'
;MNPTCLHPLAATALAIGAALAAPAAQAAQATPAWNTLDGAAPLVIGHRGASGYRPEHTLASYALAIDLGANYIEPDLVMTRDGVLVARHEPVIGSTTNVASLAQFNSRKTTKTIDGVVYANNYFVEDFTLAELKTLRAIQTRGRSTAYDGLYQVPTLDEVITLAQQKSLALNRPVGIYPELKHSTYMAGVSAAQGRTATYFEDKLVATLHAAYGNTAAAPVFIQSFESANLQYLNARTNIKLVQLIDADDVNANGSMSLVAPYDKPYDFAVAGDPRSFADLLSAPGLAFVKSYADGIGPWKPYLVKTVDDGVDRNGDGVINLNDRRVDGATAVIAAAHARGLLVHTWTFRNDASGYGFADPQAEMAYYFGLGVDGLFTDFADTGVAALAAAAVPEPQSWALMLGGAAALLAWRRRRA
;
A
#
# COMPACT_ATOMS: atom_id res chain seq x y z
N MET A 1 -101.80 35.09 -1.72
CA MET A 1 -101.35 36.32 -2.34
C MET A 1 -99.81 36.26 -2.34
N ASN A 2 -99.24 36.33 -3.41
CA ASN A 2 -97.80 36.29 -3.77
C ASN A 2 -97.14 34.96 -3.91
N PRO A 3 -96.66 34.67 -5.10
CA PRO A 3 -95.91 33.46 -5.41
C PRO A 3 -94.37 33.68 -5.25
N THR A 4 -93.76 32.71 -4.71
CA THR A 4 -92.35 32.61 -4.52
C THR A 4 -91.62 32.18 -5.81
N CYS A 5 -90.62 32.98 -6.22
CA CYS A 5 -89.72 32.62 -7.31
C CYS A 5 -88.63 31.63 -6.79
N LEU A 6 -88.52 30.49 -7.42
CA LEU A 6 -87.47 29.53 -7.28
C LEU A 6 -86.35 29.80 -8.32
N HIS A 7 -85.15 30.05 -7.89
CA HIS A 7 -83.91 30.05 -8.74
C HIS A 7 -83.24 28.71 -8.66
N PRO A 8 -82.74 28.15 -9.77
CA PRO A 8 -81.95 26.91 -9.74
C PRO A 8 -80.52 27.18 -9.37
N LEU A 9 -80.02 26.41 -8.40
CA LEU A 9 -78.64 26.34 -8.04
C LEU A 9 -77.84 25.52 -9.09
N ALA A 10 -76.84 26.16 -9.71
CA ALA A 10 -75.90 25.49 -10.57
C ALA A 10 -74.81 24.75 -9.70
N ALA A 11 -74.76 23.46 -9.80
CA ALA A 11 -73.71 22.63 -9.16
C ALA A 11 -72.46 22.67 -10.00
N THR A 12 -71.41 23.32 -9.50
CA THR A 12 -70.10 23.30 -10.10
C THR A 12 -69.39 22.03 -9.60
N ALA A 13 -69.15 21.05 -10.49
CA ALA A 13 -68.36 19.85 -10.20
C ALA A 13 -66.87 20.20 -10.22
N LEU A 14 -66.23 20.14 -9.07
CA LEU A 14 -64.79 20.29 -8.91
C LEU A 14 -64.15 18.94 -9.23
N ALA A 15 -63.49 18.81 -10.39
CA ALA A 15 -62.65 17.62 -10.74
C ALA A 15 -61.32 17.69 -10.02
N ILE A 16 -61.12 16.87 -8.97
CA ILE A 16 -59.87 16.67 -8.31
C ILE A 16 -59.06 15.69 -9.16
N GLY A 17 -58.07 16.22 -9.91
CA GLY A 17 -57.11 15.43 -10.62
C GLY A 17 -56.09 14.82 -9.62
N ALA A 18 -56.20 13.52 -9.32
CA ALA A 18 -55.18 12.79 -8.59
C ALA A 18 -53.96 12.61 -9.49
N ALA A 19 -52.92 13.40 -9.27
CA ALA A 19 -51.63 13.18 -9.86
C ALA A 19 -51.00 11.92 -9.20
N LEU A 20 -51.00 10.81 -9.92
CA LEU A 20 -50.25 9.62 -9.56
C LEU A 20 -48.74 9.98 -9.64
N ALA A 21 -48.14 10.29 -8.50
CA ALA A 21 -46.68 10.35 -8.38
C ALA A 21 -46.15 8.92 -8.56
N ALA A 22 -45.60 8.64 -9.75
CA ALA A 22 -44.81 7.43 -9.94
C ALA A 22 -43.61 7.48 -8.99
N PRO A 23 -43.30 6.40 -8.23
CA PRO A 23 -42.12 6.37 -7.44
C PRO A 23 -40.89 6.53 -8.38
N ALA A 24 -40.08 7.56 -8.16
CA ALA A 24 -38.78 7.68 -8.80
C ALA A 24 -38.00 6.44 -8.42
N ALA A 25 -37.79 5.52 -9.36
CA ALA A 25 -36.89 4.43 -9.19
C ALA A 25 -35.51 5.07 -8.91
N GLN A 26 -35.05 4.98 -7.67
CA GLN A 26 -33.66 5.29 -7.33
C GLN A 26 -32.82 4.36 -8.19
N ALA A 27 -32.19 4.91 -9.22
CA ALA A 27 -31.17 4.17 -9.96
C ALA A 27 -30.12 3.76 -8.92
N ALA A 28 -29.99 2.47 -8.68
CA ALA A 28 -28.89 1.95 -7.90
C ALA A 28 -27.62 2.57 -8.51
N GLN A 29 -26.86 3.33 -7.72
CA GLN A 29 -25.57 3.82 -8.16
C GLN A 29 -24.75 2.58 -8.54
N ALA A 30 -24.48 2.43 -9.82
CA ALA A 30 -23.58 1.38 -10.27
C ALA A 30 -22.26 1.57 -9.53
N THR A 31 -21.85 0.58 -8.75
CA THR A 31 -20.52 0.54 -8.14
C THR A 31 -19.52 0.73 -9.26
N PRO A 32 -18.56 1.67 -9.17
CA PRO A 32 -17.57 1.83 -10.22
C PRO A 32 -16.89 0.48 -10.46
N ALA A 33 -16.86 0.01 -11.68
CA ALA A 33 -16.04 -1.14 -12.04
C ALA A 33 -14.57 -0.65 -12.07
N TRP A 34 -13.78 -1.10 -11.12
CA TRP A 34 -12.35 -0.77 -11.07
C TRP A 34 -11.58 -1.58 -12.11
N ASN A 35 -10.48 -1.02 -12.60
CA ASN A 35 -9.56 -1.70 -13.53
C ASN A 35 -8.59 -2.64 -12.80
N THR A 36 -8.87 -3.00 -11.56
CA THR A 36 -8.12 -3.95 -10.75
C THR A 36 -8.27 -5.38 -11.28
N LEU A 37 -7.42 -6.29 -10.86
CA LEU A 37 -7.41 -7.68 -11.30
C LEU A 37 -8.76 -8.39 -11.10
N ASP A 38 -9.45 -8.12 -10.00
CA ASP A 38 -10.73 -8.74 -9.63
C ASP A 38 -11.94 -7.80 -9.76
N GLY A 39 -11.73 -6.57 -10.21
CA GLY A 39 -12.77 -5.53 -10.32
C GLY A 39 -13.18 -4.90 -8.98
N ALA A 40 -12.57 -5.29 -7.86
CA ALA A 40 -12.81 -4.70 -6.55
C ALA A 40 -12.11 -3.35 -6.40
N ALA A 41 -12.55 -2.55 -5.41
CA ALA A 41 -11.85 -1.31 -5.08
C ALA A 41 -10.42 -1.59 -4.64
N PRO A 42 -9.43 -0.82 -5.13
CA PRO A 42 -8.03 -1.00 -4.74
C PRO A 42 -7.80 -0.72 -3.26
N LEU A 43 -6.73 -1.31 -2.72
CA LEU A 43 -6.39 -1.22 -1.30
C LEU A 43 -5.56 0.04 -0.99
N VAL A 44 -5.86 0.66 0.16
CA VAL A 44 -4.98 1.64 0.80
C VAL A 44 -4.21 0.94 1.91
N ILE A 45 -2.88 0.87 1.78
CA ILE A 45 -1.99 0.17 2.71
C ILE A 45 -1.17 1.21 3.47
N GLY A 46 -1.31 1.25 4.79
CA GLY A 46 -0.55 2.15 5.67
C GLY A 46 0.90 1.67 5.80
N HIS A 47 1.81 2.24 5.02
CA HIS A 47 3.23 1.92 4.93
C HIS A 47 3.95 2.24 6.24
N ARG A 48 4.34 1.20 6.99
CA ARG A 48 4.87 1.29 8.37
C ARG A 48 3.87 1.94 9.34
N GLY A 49 2.57 1.84 9.03
CA GLY A 49 1.48 2.56 9.68
C GLY A 49 1.20 3.93 9.04
N ALA A 50 0.76 4.91 9.82
CA ALA A 50 0.66 6.32 9.43
C ALA A 50 2.00 7.01 9.72
N SER A 51 3.07 6.56 9.06
CA SER A 51 4.46 6.95 9.33
C SER A 51 4.74 8.43 9.00
N GLY A 52 3.89 9.07 8.20
CA GLY A 52 3.91 10.52 8.00
C GLY A 52 3.59 11.33 9.26
N TYR A 53 2.85 10.74 10.21
CA TYR A 53 2.35 11.43 11.40
C TYR A 53 2.91 10.89 12.73
N ARG A 54 3.43 9.68 12.75
CA ARG A 54 3.94 8.98 13.94
C ARG A 54 5.24 8.25 13.62
N PRO A 55 6.13 8.04 14.59
CA PRO A 55 7.29 7.18 14.38
C PRO A 55 6.88 5.84 13.75
N GLU A 56 7.54 5.48 12.66
CA GLU A 56 7.26 4.28 11.89
C GLU A 56 7.32 3.01 12.74
N HIS A 57 6.56 1.99 12.35
CA HIS A 57 6.56 0.69 13.03
C HIS A 57 6.29 0.78 14.52
N THR A 58 5.30 1.57 14.91
CA THR A 58 4.77 1.62 16.29
C THR A 58 3.29 1.26 16.30
N LEU A 59 2.77 0.71 17.40
CA LEU A 59 1.34 0.44 17.53
C LEU A 59 0.49 1.71 17.34
N ALA A 60 1.02 2.87 17.76
CA ALA A 60 0.35 4.16 17.57
C ALA A 60 0.29 4.58 16.09
N SER A 61 1.35 4.29 15.30
CA SER A 61 1.37 4.53 13.86
C SER A 61 0.36 3.62 13.14
N TYR A 62 0.35 2.34 13.47
CA TYR A 62 -0.60 1.37 12.92
C TYR A 62 -2.06 1.69 13.27
N ALA A 63 -2.33 1.98 14.54
CA ALA A 63 -3.67 2.36 14.97
C ALA A 63 -4.18 3.59 14.23
N LEU A 64 -3.34 4.62 14.09
CA LEU A 64 -3.70 5.83 13.36
C LEU A 64 -3.98 5.55 11.88
N ALA A 65 -3.16 4.74 11.20
CA ALA A 65 -3.41 4.37 9.80
C ALA A 65 -4.79 3.70 9.62
N ILE A 66 -5.15 2.79 10.53
CA ILE A 66 -6.46 2.11 10.53
C ILE A 66 -7.58 3.12 10.77
N ASP A 67 -7.41 4.03 11.72
CA ASP A 67 -8.41 5.06 12.07
C ASP A 67 -8.60 6.09 10.94
N LEU A 68 -7.55 6.33 10.14
CA LEU A 68 -7.58 7.13 8.91
C LEU A 68 -8.15 6.37 7.69
N GLY A 69 -8.53 5.10 7.86
CA GLY A 69 -9.26 4.33 6.85
C GLY A 69 -8.43 3.32 6.05
N ALA A 70 -7.15 3.11 6.37
CA ALA A 70 -6.35 2.07 5.72
C ALA A 70 -7.03 0.69 5.79
N ASN A 71 -6.93 -0.08 4.70
CA ASN A 71 -7.42 -1.45 4.64
C ASN A 71 -6.43 -2.42 5.28
N TYR A 72 -5.13 -2.16 5.11
CA TYR A 72 -4.02 -2.94 5.63
C TYR A 72 -3.01 -2.04 6.33
N ILE A 73 -2.31 -2.60 7.30
CA ILE A 73 -1.11 -2.01 7.90
C ILE A 73 0.10 -2.89 7.57
N GLU A 74 1.22 -2.27 7.32
CA GLU A 74 2.41 -2.96 6.87
C GLU A 74 3.50 -2.93 7.94
N PRO A 75 3.84 -4.08 8.55
CA PRO A 75 5.00 -4.26 9.41
C PRO A 75 6.17 -4.87 8.64
N ASP A 76 7.28 -4.13 8.52
CA ASP A 76 8.59 -4.71 8.18
C ASP A 76 9.12 -5.50 9.36
N LEU A 77 9.60 -6.71 9.12
CA LEU A 77 10.02 -7.62 10.17
C LEU A 77 11.51 -7.89 10.15
N VAL A 78 12.09 -7.86 11.33
CA VAL A 78 13.44 -8.32 11.66
C VAL A 78 13.38 -9.16 12.94
N MET A 79 14.48 -9.82 13.32
CA MET A 79 14.47 -10.77 14.42
C MET A 79 15.43 -10.35 15.54
N THR A 80 14.95 -10.45 16.79
CA THR A 80 15.77 -10.24 17.99
C THR A 80 16.76 -11.39 18.23
N ARG A 81 17.72 -11.19 19.14
CA ARG A 81 18.68 -12.23 19.56
C ARG A 81 18.00 -13.49 20.11
N ASP A 82 16.89 -13.34 20.79
CA ASP A 82 16.09 -14.45 21.33
C ASP A 82 15.03 -14.98 20.37
N GLY A 83 15.05 -14.52 19.08
CA GLY A 83 14.24 -15.09 18.00
C GLY A 83 12.80 -14.60 17.93
N VAL A 84 12.52 -13.41 18.45
CA VAL A 84 11.19 -12.79 18.35
C VAL A 84 11.12 -11.88 17.14
N LEU A 85 10.05 -11.98 16.34
CA LEU A 85 9.80 -11.08 15.22
C LEU A 85 9.30 -9.73 15.72
N VAL A 86 9.98 -8.65 15.32
CA VAL A 86 9.66 -7.28 15.71
C VAL A 86 9.56 -6.39 14.48
N ALA A 87 8.73 -5.35 14.56
CA ALA A 87 8.51 -4.45 13.44
C ALA A 87 9.60 -3.36 13.41
N ARG A 88 10.51 -3.44 12.46
CA ARG A 88 11.52 -2.44 12.07
C ARG A 88 11.88 -2.60 10.61
N HIS A 89 12.06 -1.46 9.91
CA HIS A 89 12.42 -1.47 8.49
C HIS A 89 13.80 -2.10 8.24
N GLU A 90 14.74 -1.78 9.12
CA GLU A 90 16.10 -2.30 9.03
C GLU A 90 16.48 -3.03 10.34
N PRO A 91 17.40 -3.99 10.27
CA PRO A 91 18.09 -4.46 11.47
C PRO A 91 18.79 -3.33 12.24
N VAL A 92 19.19 -2.28 11.55
CA VAL A 92 19.90 -1.11 12.09
C VAL A 92 18.92 -0.18 12.80
N ILE A 93 19.13 0.07 14.11
CA ILE A 93 18.20 0.80 14.96
C ILE A 93 18.75 2.10 15.57
N GLY A 94 19.98 2.48 15.24
CA GLY A 94 20.61 3.66 15.83
C GLY A 94 19.92 4.98 15.50
N SER A 95 19.30 5.10 14.32
CA SER A 95 18.62 6.31 13.86
C SER A 95 17.08 6.25 13.99
N THR A 96 16.52 5.08 14.29
CA THR A 96 15.07 4.88 14.40
C THR A 96 14.58 4.64 15.83
N THR A 97 15.53 4.58 16.78
CA THR A 97 15.27 4.45 18.21
C THR A 97 16.22 5.34 19.03
N ASN A 98 15.88 5.53 20.29
CA ASN A 98 16.71 6.27 21.25
C ASN A 98 17.90 5.47 21.79
N VAL A 99 18.26 4.31 21.21
CA VAL A 99 19.32 3.41 21.72
C VAL A 99 20.65 4.12 21.95
N ALA A 100 21.01 5.05 21.06
CA ALA A 100 22.26 5.80 21.15
C ALA A 100 22.36 6.73 22.37
N SER A 101 21.23 7.09 23.00
CA SER A 101 21.17 7.90 24.22
C SER A 101 21.24 7.07 25.51
N LEU A 102 21.23 5.74 25.42
CA LEU A 102 21.17 4.83 26.59
C LEU A 102 22.56 4.24 26.86
N ALA A 103 23.24 4.77 27.89
CA ALA A 103 24.63 4.44 28.21
C ALA A 103 24.87 2.93 28.41
N GLN A 104 23.88 2.17 28.94
CA GLN A 104 23.99 0.72 29.13
C GLN A 104 24.18 -0.06 27.84
N PHE A 105 23.89 0.53 26.67
CA PHE A 105 24.05 -0.12 25.38
C PHE A 105 25.26 0.38 24.56
N ASN A 106 26.08 1.30 25.10
CA ASN A 106 27.21 1.87 24.37
C ASN A 106 28.19 0.79 23.86
N SER A 107 28.40 -0.29 24.62
CA SER A 107 29.27 -1.41 24.24
C SER A 107 28.69 -2.32 23.13
N ARG A 108 27.42 -2.13 22.75
CA ARG A 108 26.76 -2.90 21.68
C ARG A 108 26.98 -2.31 20.28
N LYS A 109 27.61 -1.13 20.19
CA LYS A 109 27.95 -0.54 18.88
C LYS A 109 28.93 -1.45 18.15
N THR A 110 28.59 -1.78 16.92
CA THR A 110 29.43 -2.60 16.06
C THR A 110 29.27 -2.19 14.59
N THR A 111 30.06 -2.81 13.71
CA THR A 111 29.95 -2.64 12.26
C THR A 111 29.51 -3.97 11.67
N LYS A 112 28.44 -3.94 10.86
CA LYS A 112 27.95 -5.11 10.13
C LYS A 112 27.72 -4.76 8.67
N THR A 113 27.76 -5.77 7.81
CA THR A 113 27.35 -5.67 6.41
C THR A 113 26.02 -6.40 6.25
N ILE A 114 25.03 -5.70 5.73
CA ILE A 114 23.69 -6.21 5.44
C ILE A 114 23.47 -6.01 3.95
N ASP A 115 23.22 -7.10 3.23
CA ASP A 115 22.96 -7.11 1.79
C ASP A 115 23.96 -6.25 0.98
N GLY A 116 25.24 -6.36 1.31
CA GLY A 116 26.33 -5.64 0.65
C GLY A 116 26.56 -4.21 1.17
N VAL A 117 25.67 -3.65 2.01
CA VAL A 117 25.80 -2.30 2.59
C VAL A 117 26.49 -2.37 3.95
N VAL A 118 27.54 -1.56 4.15
CA VAL A 118 28.28 -1.49 5.42
C VAL A 118 27.63 -0.45 6.34
N TYR A 119 27.15 -0.91 7.48
CA TYR A 119 26.62 -0.06 8.56
C TYR A 119 27.64 0.05 9.68
N ALA A 120 28.47 1.07 9.61
CA ALA A 120 29.57 1.29 10.57
C ALA A 120 29.07 1.87 11.90
N ASN A 121 29.64 1.40 13.02
CA ASN A 121 29.46 1.98 14.35
C ASN A 121 27.98 2.19 14.72
N ASN A 122 27.16 1.16 14.58
CA ASN A 122 25.70 1.21 14.76
C ASN A 122 25.20 0.12 15.72
N TYR A 123 23.89 0.08 15.96
CA TYR A 123 23.19 -0.89 16.80
C TYR A 123 22.27 -1.73 15.92
N PHE A 124 22.14 -3.04 16.23
CA PHE A 124 21.39 -3.98 15.40
C PHE A 124 20.43 -4.79 16.25
N VAL A 125 19.20 -4.98 15.77
CA VAL A 125 18.09 -5.64 16.49
C VAL A 125 18.50 -7.02 17.01
N GLU A 126 19.20 -7.81 16.18
CA GLU A 126 19.63 -9.18 16.52
C GLU A 126 20.71 -9.26 17.61
N ASP A 127 21.26 -8.13 18.05
CA ASP A 127 22.15 -8.05 19.20
C ASP A 127 21.40 -7.82 20.52
N PHE A 128 20.09 -7.58 20.47
CA PHE A 128 19.24 -7.31 21.62
C PHE A 128 18.22 -8.43 21.83
N THR A 129 17.96 -8.80 23.08
CA THR A 129 16.77 -9.58 23.43
C THR A 129 15.51 -8.73 23.30
N LEU A 130 14.34 -9.37 23.20
CA LEU A 130 13.07 -8.63 23.25
C LEU A 130 12.96 -7.76 24.50
N ALA A 131 13.33 -8.28 25.65
CA ALA A 131 13.27 -7.53 26.91
C ALA A 131 14.11 -6.25 26.86
N GLU A 132 15.33 -6.30 26.30
CA GLU A 132 16.18 -5.12 26.11
C GLU A 132 15.56 -4.18 25.07
N LEU A 133 15.06 -4.69 23.94
CA LEU A 133 14.47 -3.90 22.87
C LEU A 133 13.22 -3.14 23.36
N LYS A 134 12.42 -3.73 24.25
CA LYS A 134 11.25 -3.10 24.86
C LYS A 134 11.60 -1.91 25.79
N THR A 135 12.86 -1.75 26.20
CA THR A 135 13.31 -0.55 26.92
C THR A 135 13.54 0.64 25.98
N LEU A 136 13.72 0.39 24.68
CA LEU A 136 13.93 1.42 23.67
C LEU A 136 12.61 2.13 23.32
N ARG A 137 12.77 3.32 22.73
CA ARG A 137 11.65 4.11 22.21
C ARG A 137 11.94 4.50 20.76
N ALA A 138 10.91 4.41 19.95
CA ALA A 138 10.98 4.83 18.55
C ALA A 138 11.14 6.35 18.46
N ILE A 139 11.88 6.79 17.45
CA ILE A 139 12.03 8.18 17.05
C ILE A 139 11.65 8.35 15.58
N GLN A 140 11.17 9.54 15.23
CA GLN A 140 10.72 9.88 13.89
C GLN A 140 11.91 10.07 12.95
N THR A 141 11.70 9.75 11.69
CA THR A 141 12.70 9.85 10.63
C THR A 141 12.28 10.85 9.55
N ARG A 142 13.12 11.04 8.54
CA ARG A 142 12.80 11.81 7.31
C ARG A 142 12.47 13.29 7.56
N GLY A 143 13.00 13.92 8.61
CA GLY A 143 12.73 15.33 8.90
C GLY A 143 11.29 15.65 9.30
N ARG A 144 10.50 14.64 9.64
CA ARG A 144 9.10 14.74 10.09
C ARG A 144 9.01 15.20 11.55
N SER A 145 7.79 15.49 12.01
CA SER A 145 7.55 15.97 13.38
C SER A 145 8.07 15.01 14.44
N THR A 146 8.93 15.51 15.33
CA THR A 146 9.50 14.77 16.45
C THR A 146 8.65 14.82 17.72
N ALA A 147 7.42 15.35 17.66
CA ALA A 147 6.54 15.52 18.81
C ALA A 147 6.18 14.20 19.54
N TYR A 148 6.40 13.08 18.88
CA TYR A 148 6.11 11.74 19.40
C TYR A 148 7.35 10.90 19.66
N ASP A 149 8.54 11.47 19.52
CA ASP A 149 9.80 10.79 19.79
C ASP A 149 9.89 10.35 21.24
N GLY A 150 10.39 9.14 21.45
CA GLY A 150 10.57 8.62 22.80
C GLY A 150 9.29 8.13 23.50
N LEU A 151 8.11 8.19 22.86
CA LEU A 151 6.84 7.79 23.50
C LEU A 151 6.52 6.30 23.28
N TYR A 152 6.84 5.72 22.13
CA TYR A 152 6.36 4.40 21.72
C TYR A 152 7.46 3.35 21.69
N GLN A 153 7.10 2.14 22.11
CA GLN A 153 7.98 0.96 22.03
C GLN A 153 8.02 0.38 20.62
N VAL A 154 9.05 -0.44 20.36
CA VAL A 154 9.13 -1.33 19.20
C VAL A 154 8.15 -2.49 19.41
N PRO A 155 7.15 -2.71 18.54
CA PRO A 155 6.19 -3.79 18.71
C PRO A 155 6.72 -5.12 18.15
N THR A 156 6.20 -6.21 18.71
CA THR A 156 6.32 -7.55 18.11
C THR A 156 5.26 -7.75 17.03
N LEU A 157 5.45 -8.77 16.17
CA LEU A 157 4.42 -9.17 15.20
C LEU A 157 3.11 -9.57 15.91
N ASP A 158 3.18 -10.27 17.04
CA ASP A 158 1.99 -10.67 17.81
C ASP A 158 1.19 -9.47 18.32
N GLU A 159 1.87 -8.40 18.75
CA GLU A 159 1.22 -7.15 19.16
C GLU A 159 0.55 -6.43 17.98
N VAL A 160 1.18 -6.45 16.79
CA VAL A 160 0.58 -5.88 15.56
C VAL A 160 -0.65 -6.68 15.13
N ILE A 161 -0.58 -8.01 15.15
CA ILE A 161 -1.72 -8.90 14.86
C ILE A 161 -2.87 -8.62 15.82
N THR A 162 -2.58 -8.56 17.12
CA THR A 162 -3.58 -8.28 18.17
C THR A 162 -4.28 -6.94 17.91
N LEU A 163 -3.52 -5.90 17.59
CA LEU A 163 -4.07 -4.58 17.23
C LEU A 163 -5.00 -4.67 16.02
N ALA A 164 -4.56 -5.31 14.93
CA ALA A 164 -5.35 -5.43 13.70
C ALA A 164 -6.67 -6.19 13.95
N GLN A 165 -6.65 -7.27 14.73
CA GLN A 165 -7.84 -8.05 15.10
C GLN A 165 -8.79 -7.23 15.98
N GLN A 166 -8.29 -6.54 16.99
CA GLN A 166 -9.10 -5.66 17.86
C GLN A 166 -9.77 -4.53 17.06
N LYS A 167 -9.02 -3.88 16.17
CA LYS A 167 -9.54 -2.84 15.28
C LYS A 167 -10.57 -3.40 14.29
N SER A 168 -10.36 -4.60 13.76
CA SER A 168 -11.34 -5.26 12.89
C SER A 168 -12.68 -5.46 13.58
N LEU A 169 -12.67 -5.92 14.83
CA LEU A 169 -13.87 -6.08 15.64
C LEU A 169 -14.53 -4.73 15.96
N ALA A 170 -13.75 -3.74 16.41
CA ALA A 170 -14.27 -2.43 16.80
C ALA A 170 -14.89 -1.66 15.63
N LEU A 171 -14.34 -1.79 14.42
CA LEU A 171 -14.79 -1.09 13.22
C LEU A 171 -15.81 -1.90 12.40
N ASN A 172 -16.08 -3.15 12.79
CA ASN A 172 -16.92 -4.10 12.05
C ASN A 172 -16.53 -4.19 10.55
N ARG A 173 -15.22 -4.14 10.28
CA ARG A 173 -14.64 -4.36 8.95
C ARG A 173 -13.30 -5.09 9.07
N PRO A 174 -12.90 -5.90 8.07
CA PRO A 174 -11.57 -6.49 8.07
C PRO A 174 -10.48 -5.41 8.05
N VAL A 175 -9.47 -5.56 8.92
CA VAL A 175 -8.20 -4.84 8.87
C VAL A 175 -7.12 -5.89 8.64
N GLY A 176 -6.46 -5.83 7.51
CA GLY A 176 -5.41 -6.77 7.16
C GLY A 176 -4.03 -6.33 7.63
N ILE A 177 -3.08 -7.26 7.57
CA ILE A 177 -1.65 -6.99 7.77
C ILE A 177 -0.86 -7.39 6.53
N TYR A 178 0.23 -6.68 6.30
CA TYR A 178 1.07 -6.87 5.11
C TYR A 178 2.55 -7.02 5.52
N PRO A 179 2.94 -8.09 6.26
CA PRO A 179 4.30 -8.25 6.76
C PRO A 179 5.32 -8.41 5.63
N GLU A 180 6.44 -7.67 5.75
CA GLU A 180 7.62 -7.85 4.92
C GLU A 180 8.70 -8.62 5.69
N LEU A 181 9.30 -9.63 5.06
CA LEU A 181 10.51 -10.27 5.54
C LEU A 181 11.73 -9.47 5.03
N LYS A 182 12.35 -8.70 5.93
CA LYS A 182 13.52 -7.87 5.60
C LYS A 182 14.79 -8.69 5.62
N HIS A 183 15.59 -8.56 4.54
CA HIS A 183 16.94 -9.12 4.49
C HIS A 183 17.02 -10.62 4.84
N SER A 184 16.18 -11.46 4.19
CA SER A 184 16.07 -12.89 4.54
C SER A 184 17.39 -13.63 4.44
N THR A 185 18.22 -13.36 3.43
CA THR A 185 19.56 -13.95 3.30
C THR A 185 20.45 -13.57 4.49
N TYR A 186 20.44 -12.31 4.92
CA TYR A 186 21.15 -11.88 6.12
C TYR A 186 20.58 -12.53 7.38
N MET A 187 19.25 -12.56 7.54
CA MET A 187 18.58 -13.17 8.69
C MET A 187 18.80 -14.69 8.78
N ALA A 188 18.98 -15.38 7.65
CA ALA A 188 19.40 -16.79 7.65
C ALA A 188 20.77 -16.97 8.29
N GLY A 189 21.73 -16.09 7.98
CA GLY A 189 23.05 -16.06 8.63
C GLY A 189 22.95 -15.75 10.13
N VAL A 190 22.13 -14.77 10.52
CA VAL A 190 21.85 -14.44 11.93
C VAL A 190 21.26 -15.65 12.66
N SER A 191 20.28 -16.31 12.06
CA SER A 191 19.63 -17.51 12.63
C SER A 191 20.66 -18.61 12.87
N ALA A 192 21.51 -18.92 11.89
CA ALA A 192 22.55 -19.93 12.01
C ALA A 192 23.59 -19.57 13.10
N ALA A 193 24.02 -18.31 13.18
CA ALA A 193 24.94 -17.83 14.22
C ALA A 193 24.33 -17.93 15.64
N GLN A 194 23.01 -17.90 15.75
CA GLN A 194 22.27 -18.07 17.00
C GLN A 194 21.85 -19.53 17.27
N GLY A 195 22.35 -20.50 16.49
CA GLY A 195 22.08 -21.93 16.67
C GLY A 195 20.68 -22.38 16.20
N ARG A 196 20.05 -21.63 15.31
CA ARG A 196 18.75 -21.93 14.70
C ARG A 196 18.92 -22.42 13.25
N THR A 197 17.83 -22.94 12.66
CA THR A 197 17.81 -23.25 11.23
C THR A 197 17.93 -21.97 10.39
N ALA A 198 18.48 -22.07 9.19
CA ALA A 198 18.57 -20.91 8.27
C ALA A 198 17.20 -20.37 7.88
N THR A 199 16.15 -21.18 7.94
CA THR A 199 14.77 -20.82 7.61
C THR A 199 13.93 -20.42 8.84
N TYR A 200 14.55 -20.24 10.00
CA TYR A 200 13.84 -19.96 11.25
C TYR A 200 12.98 -18.68 11.14
N PHE A 201 13.45 -17.68 10.41
CA PHE A 201 12.76 -16.40 10.24
C PHE A 201 11.42 -16.60 9.51
N GLU A 202 11.43 -17.31 8.40
CA GLU A 202 10.26 -17.67 7.59
C GLU A 202 9.31 -18.62 8.34
N ASP A 203 9.87 -19.66 8.96
CA ASP A 203 9.10 -20.65 9.71
C ASP A 203 8.36 -20.02 10.89
N LYS A 204 9.02 -19.08 11.59
CA LYS A 204 8.43 -18.34 12.69
C LYS A 204 7.28 -17.44 12.21
N LEU A 205 7.47 -16.74 11.08
CA LEU A 205 6.40 -15.93 10.48
C LEU A 205 5.19 -16.80 10.14
N VAL A 206 5.38 -17.87 9.39
CA VAL A 206 4.29 -18.77 8.97
C VAL A 206 3.55 -19.35 10.17
N ALA A 207 4.27 -19.85 11.17
CA ALA A 207 3.65 -20.39 12.38
C ALA A 207 2.78 -19.34 13.11
N THR A 208 3.29 -18.12 13.24
CA THR A 208 2.55 -17.02 13.88
C THR A 208 1.30 -16.63 13.08
N LEU A 209 1.41 -16.49 11.77
CA LEU A 209 0.29 -16.12 10.90
C LEU A 209 -0.78 -17.23 10.82
N HIS A 210 -0.37 -18.50 10.73
CA HIS A 210 -1.31 -19.63 10.71
C HIS A 210 -2.07 -19.77 12.03
N ALA A 211 -1.43 -19.50 13.16
CA ALA A 211 -2.09 -19.50 14.46
C ALA A 211 -3.14 -18.38 14.56
N ALA A 212 -2.88 -17.21 13.98
CA ALA A 212 -3.75 -16.03 14.09
C ALA A 212 -4.89 -16.00 13.04
N TYR A 213 -4.63 -16.46 11.80
CA TYR A 213 -5.51 -16.27 10.65
C TYR A 213 -5.83 -17.59 9.90
N GLY A 214 -5.19 -18.70 10.27
CA GLY A 214 -5.29 -19.96 9.52
C GLY A 214 -4.42 -19.99 8.25
N ASN A 215 -4.27 -21.16 7.66
CA ASN A 215 -3.53 -21.36 6.41
C ASN A 215 -4.49 -21.30 5.21
N THR A 216 -4.86 -20.10 4.79
CA THR A 216 -5.83 -19.89 3.70
C THR A 216 -5.53 -18.64 2.90
N ALA A 217 -5.79 -18.67 1.59
CA ALA A 217 -5.70 -17.50 0.71
C ALA A 217 -6.74 -16.40 1.03
N ALA A 218 -7.78 -16.74 1.82
CA ALA A 218 -8.78 -15.78 2.30
C ALA A 218 -8.35 -15.02 3.56
N ALA A 219 -7.22 -15.38 4.18
CA ALA A 219 -6.67 -14.63 5.30
C ALA A 219 -6.45 -13.17 4.90
N PRO A 220 -6.78 -12.18 5.77
CA PRO A 220 -6.52 -10.77 5.48
C PRO A 220 -5.02 -10.47 5.66
N VAL A 221 -4.19 -11.19 4.95
CA VAL A 221 -2.72 -11.13 5.03
C VAL A 221 -2.10 -11.25 3.65
N PHE A 222 -1.10 -10.42 3.39
CA PHE A 222 -0.14 -10.59 2.31
C PHE A 222 1.26 -10.65 2.93
N ILE A 223 2.08 -11.59 2.49
CA ILE A 223 3.50 -11.66 2.86
C ILE A 223 4.32 -11.13 1.69
N GLN A 224 5.24 -10.20 1.94
CA GLN A 224 6.07 -9.61 0.90
C GLN A 224 7.57 -9.75 1.20
N SER A 225 8.37 -9.74 0.14
CA SER A 225 9.82 -9.70 0.21
C SER A 225 10.43 -9.18 -1.09
N PHE A 226 11.61 -8.55 -1.00
CA PHE A 226 12.45 -8.24 -2.15
C PHE A 226 13.22 -9.47 -2.65
N GLU A 227 13.47 -10.46 -1.79
CA GLU A 227 14.16 -11.69 -2.16
C GLU A 227 13.17 -12.73 -2.69
N SER A 228 13.58 -13.48 -3.72
CA SER A 228 12.73 -14.49 -4.35
C SER A 228 12.82 -15.86 -3.69
N ALA A 229 13.98 -16.23 -3.15
CA ALA A 229 14.22 -17.57 -2.59
C ALA A 229 13.33 -17.85 -1.37
N ASN A 230 13.17 -16.86 -0.47
CA ASN A 230 12.31 -16.99 0.69
C ASN A 230 10.83 -17.09 0.29
N LEU A 231 10.37 -16.34 -0.73
CA LEU A 231 9.01 -16.45 -1.24
C LEU A 231 8.75 -17.82 -1.88
N GLN A 232 9.70 -18.36 -2.65
CA GLN A 232 9.62 -19.73 -3.17
C GLN A 232 9.57 -20.77 -2.04
N TYR A 233 10.37 -20.56 -0.98
CA TYR A 233 10.32 -21.40 0.21
C TYR A 233 8.95 -21.35 0.90
N LEU A 234 8.37 -20.16 1.04
CA LEU A 234 7.06 -19.92 1.65
C LEU A 234 5.91 -20.49 0.81
N ASN A 235 5.97 -20.38 -0.52
CA ASN A 235 4.93 -20.90 -1.41
C ASN A 235 4.64 -22.40 -1.22
N ALA A 236 5.65 -23.17 -0.80
CA ALA A 236 5.48 -24.58 -0.49
C ALA A 236 4.92 -24.84 0.93
N ARG A 237 4.67 -23.82 1.75
CA ARG A 237 4.35 -23.92 3.19
C ARG A 237 3.11 -23.16 3.63
N THR A 238 2.64 -22.21 2.83
CA THR A 238 1.47 -21.43 3.17
C THR A 238 0.58 -21.19 1.95
N ASN A 239 -0.72 -21.08 2.19
CA ASN A 239 -1.71 -20.60 1.22
C ASN A 239 -1.99 -19.10 1.38
N ILE A 240 -1.34 -18.42 2.32
CA ILE A 240 -1.41 -16.95 2.46
C ILE A 240 -0.74 -16.33 1.23
N LYS A 241 -1.35 -15.28 0.69
CA LYS A 241 -0.88 -14.63 -0.54
C LYS A 241 0.53 -14.07 -0.38
N LEU A 242 1.36 -14.27 -1.39
CA LEU A 242 2.75 -13.84 -1.45
C LEU A 242 2.94 -12.76 -2.52
N VAL A 243 3.79 -11.77 -2.24
CA VAL A 243 4.05 -10.65 -3.14
C VAL A 243 5.56 -10.44 -3.30
N GLN A 244 6.03 -10.45 -4.55
CA GLN A 244 7.41 -10.11 -4.92
C GLN A 244 7.56 -8.61 -5.04
N LEU A 245 8.39 -8.00 -4.19
CA LEU A 245 8.75 -6.59 -4.29
C LEU A 245 9.80 -6.37 -5.39
N ILE A 246 9.70 -5.23 -6.08
CA ILE A 246 10.57 -4.85 -7.21
C ILE A 246 11.08 -3.44 -6.97
N ASP A 247 12.41 -3.28 -6.90
CA ASP A 247 13.10 -2.03 -6.63
C ASP A 247 13.97 -1.55 -7.81
N ALA A 248 14.55 -0.38 -7.67
CA ALA A 248 15.64 0.18 -8.47
C ALA A 248 16.39 1.22 -7.63
N ASP A 249 17.61 1.54 -8.04
CA ASP A 249 18.42 2.57 -7.38
C ASP A 249 17.81 3.98 -7.56
N ASP A 250 17.43 4.33 -8.81
CA ASP A 250 16.86 5.64 -9.13
C ASP A 250 16.16 5.61 -10.52
N VAL A 251 15.67 6.77 -10.95
CA VAL A 251 15.08 7.01 -12.27
C VAL A 251 15.95 7.98 -13.06
N ASN A 252 16.51 7.51 -14.17
CA ASN A 252 17.30 8.33 -15.09
C ASN A 252 16.46 9.48 -15.70
N ALA A 253 17.11 10.53 -16.21
CA ALA A 253 16.43 11.67 -16.82
C ALA A 253 15.46 11.28 -17.94
N ASN A 254 15.79 10.24 -18.74
CA ASN A 254 14.94 9.73 -19.81
C ASN A 254 13.79 8.81 -19.32
N GLY A 255 13.66 8.58 -18.02
CA GLY A 255 12.62 7.76 -17.41
C GLY A 255 12.91 6.26 -17.36
N SER A 256 14.11 5.80 -17.78
CA SER A 256 14.54 4.42 -17.53
C SER A 256 14.98 4.24 -16.08
N MET A 257 14.87 3.03 -15.55
CA MET A 257 15.38 2.72 -14.20
C MET A 257 16.89 2.73 -14.17
N SER A 258 17.48 3.32 -13.13
CA SER A 258 18.87 3.12 -12.74
C SER A 258 18.95 1.83 -11.94
N LEU A 259 19.76 0.89 -12.41
CA LEU A 259 19.94 -0.42 -11.78
C LEU A 259 21.40 -0.54 -11.29
N VAL A 260 21.64 0.01 -10.12
CA VAL A 260 22.95 0.03 -9.48
C VAL A 260 22.89 -0.75 -8.17
N ALA A 261 23.86 -1.64 -7.93
CA ALA A 261 23.94 -2.42 -6.70
C ALA A 261 24.00 -1.50 -5.46
N PRO A 262 23.30 -1.85 -4.37
CA PRO A 262 22.62 -3.12 -4.10
C PRO A 262 21.16 -3.18 -4.53
N TYR A 263 20.64 -2.16 -5.24
CA TYR A 263 19.22 -2.02 -5.59
C TYR A 263 18.89 -2.47 -7.03
N ASP A 264 19.84 -3.12 -7.72
CA ASP A 264 19.67 -3.60 -9.10
C ASP A 264 18.90 -4.93 -9.19
N LYS A 265 18.95 -5.76 -8.15
CA LYS A 265 18.38 -7.12 -8.13
C LYS A 265 18.07 -7.61 -6.71
N PRO A 266 17.25 -8.66 -6.56
CA PRO A 266 17.10 -9.38 -5.30
C PRO A 266 18.46 -9.79 -4.72
N TYR A 267 18.67 -9.62 -3.41
CA TYR A 267 19.98 -9.91 -2.82
C TYR A 267 20.34 -11.40 -2.87
N ASP A 268 19.37 -12.29 -2.75
CA ASP A 268 19.55 -13.73 -2.97
C ASP A 268 20.08 -14.04 -4.39
N PHE A 269 19.65 -13.26 -5.41
CA PHE A 269 20.20 -13.36 -6.77
C PHE A 269 21.66 -12.92 -6.82
N ALA A 270 22.01 -11.84 -6.12
CA ALA A 270 23.40 -11.40 -6.05
C ALA A 270 24.29 -12.46 -5.43
N VAL A 271 23.85 -13.09 -4.33
CA VAL A 271 24.57 -14.18 -3.65
C VAL A 271 24.65 -15.44 -4.51
N ALA A 272 23.58 -15.78 -5.24
CA ALA A 272 23.55 -16.96 -6.10
C ALA A 272 24.26 -16.76 -7.46
N GLY A 273 24.68 -15.53 -7.79
CA GLY A 273 25.25 -15.20 -9.10
C GLY A 273 24.21 -15.21 -10.23
N ASP A 274 22.93 -15.05 -9.91
CA ASP A 274 21.87 -14.92 -10.91
C ASP A 274 21.99 -13.54 -11.60
N PRO A 275 22.07 -13.48 -12.93
CA PRO A 275 22.27 -12.22 -13.64
C PRO A 275 21.02 -11.34 -13.71
N ARG A 276 19.82 -11.88 -13.40
CA ARG A 276 18.56 -11.14 -13.53
C ARG A 276 18.49 -9.97 -12.57
N SER A 277 18.05 -8.83 -13.10
CA SER A 277 17.73 -7.62 -12.34
C SER A 277 16.28 -7.60 -11.87
N PHE A 278 15.91 -6.63 -11.04
CA PHE A 278 14.52 -6.34 -10.71
C PHE A 278 13.68 -6.02 -11.97
N ALA A 279 14.24 -5.27 -12.93
CA ALA A 279 13.55 -4.99 -14.18
C ALA A 279 13.26 -6.25 -15.01
N ASP A 280 14.16 -7.24 -14.97
CA ASP A 280 13.96 -8.52 -15.67
C ASP A 280 12.77 -9.30 -15.11
N LEU A 281 12.45 -9.17 -13.82
CA LEU A 281 11.28 -9.79 -13.19
C LEU A 281 9.96 -9.21 -13.72
N LEU A 282 9.95 -8.01 -14.28
CA LEU A 282 8.78 -7.38 -14.92
C LEU A 282 8.65 -7.71 -16.40
N SER A 283 9.63 -8.38 -17.01
CA SER A 283 9.53 -8.90 -18.37
C SER A 283 8.51 -10.06 -18.48
N ALA A 284 8.09 -10.41 -19.70
CA ALA A 284 7.16 -11.52 -19.89
C ALA A 284 7.63 -12.86 -19.29
N PRO A 285 8.92 -13.28 -19.44
CA PRO A 285 9.47 -14.44 -18.74
C PRO A 285 9.57 -14.22 -17.23
N GLY A 286 9.95 -13.00 -16.79
CA GLY A 286 10.08 -12.66 -15.37
C GLY A 286 8.75 -12.72 -14.62
N LEU A 287 7.69 -12.15 -15.16
CA LEU A 287 6.34 -12.26 -14.59
C LEU A 287 5.83 -13.71 -14.55
N ALA A 288 6.17 -14.54 -15.54
CA ALA A 288 5.85 -15.97 -15.53
C ALA A 288 6.63 -16.69 -14.41
N PHE A 289 7.89 -16.33 -14.18
CA PHE A 289 8.68 -16.85 -13.08
C PHE A 289 8.09 -16.41 -11.72
N VAL A 290 7.78 -15.12 -11.53
CA VAL A 290 7.14 -14.63 -10.31
C VAL A 290 5.80 -15.33 -10.04
N LYS A 291 4.97 -15.53 -11.08
CA LYS A 291 3.68 -16.23 -10.94
C LYS A 291 3.82 -17.67 -10.46
N SER A 292 4.96 -18.30 -10.65
CA SER A 292 5.17 -19.68 -10.19
C SER A 292 5.24 -19.80 -8.65
N TYR A 293 5.42 -18.69 -7.92
CA TYR A 293 5.56 -18.70 -6.45
C TYR A 293 4.85 -17.53 -5.74
N ALA A 294 4.34 -16.55 -6.45
CA ALA A 294 3.69 -15.39 -5.85
C ALA A 294 2.33 -15.09 -6.48
N ASP A 295 1.47 -14.41 -5.73
CA ASP A 295 0.12 -14.00 -6.13
C ASP A 295 0.09 -12.56 -6.64
N GLY A 296 1.15 -11.79 -6.39
CA GLY A 296 1.26 -10.39 -6.80
C GLY A 296 2.70 -9.91 -6.92
N ILE A 297 2.82 -8.73 -7.47
CA ILE A 297 4.06 -7.94 -7.52
C ILE A 297 3.87 -6.62 -6.78
N GLY A 298 4.94 -6.15 -6.12
CA GLY A 298 5.00 -4.84 -5.48
C GLY A 298 6.08 -3.97 -6.14
N PRO A 299 5.83 -3.41 -7.33
CA PRO A 299 6.83 -2.60 -8.01
C PRO A 299 6.90 -1.20 -7.41
N TRP A 300 8.14 -0.65 -7.33
CA TRP A 300 8.33 0.77 -7.10
C TRP A 300 7.60 1.59 -8.17
N LYS A 301 6.84 2.62 -7.75
CA LYS A 301 5.89 3.34 -8.60
C LYS A 301 6.42 3.82 -9.96
N PRO A 302 7.71 4.22 -10.11
CA PRO A 302 8.25 4.62 -11.42
C PRO A 302 8.29 3.51 -12.48
N TYR A 303 8.21 2.23 -12.09
CA TYR A 303 8.03 1.14 -13.06
C TYR A 303 6.65 1.15 -13.74
N LEU A 304 5.66 1.75 -13.11
CA LEU A 304 4.27 1.80 -13.60
C LEU A 304 3.97 3.06 -14.39
N VAL A 305 4.58 4.19 -14.01
CA VAL A 305 4.40 5.48 -14.68
C VAL A 305 5.75 6.05 -15.04
N LYS A 306 6.00 6.13 -16.32
CA LYS A 306 7.22 6.74 -16.85
C LYS A 306 7.17 8.25 -16.70
N THR A 307 8.25 8.82 -16.20
CA THR A 307 8.45 10.27 -16.14
C THR A 307 9.80 10.65 -16.74
N VAL A 308 9.90 11.86 -17.30
CA VAL A 308 11.13 12.37 -17.91
C VAL A 308 11.49 13.70 -17.28
N ASP A 309 12.79 13.92 -17.12
CA ASP A 309 13.36 15.21 -16.81
C ASP A 309 13.72 15.91 -18.14
N ASP A 310 13.05 17.00 -18.43
CA ASP A 310 13.28 17.80 -19.64
C ASP A 310 13.91 19.16 -19.32
N GLY A 311 14.40 19.34 -18.09
CA GLY A 311 15.10 20.54 -17.64
C GLY A 311 14.19 21.76 -17.40
N VAL A 312 12.88 21.55 -17.25
CA VAL A 312 11.91 22.63 -17.01
C VAL A 312 11.56 22.68 -15.53
N ASP A 313 11.80 23.79 -14.88
CA ASP A 313 11.30 24.10 -13.54
C ASP A 313 9.79 24.36 -13.62
N ARG A 314 9.00 23.37 -13.20
CA ARG A 314 7.53 23.39 -13.31
C ARG A 314 6.84 23.99 -12.11
N ASN A 315 7.48 23.92 -10.95
CA ASN A 315 6.94 24.47 -9.71
C ASN A 315 7.40 25.91 -9.45
N GLY A 316 8.40 26.41 -10.20
CA GLY A 316 8.90 27.78 -10.13
C GLY A 316 9.75 28.08 -8.89
N ASP A 317 10.31 27.06 -8.23
CA ASP A 317 11.12 27.23 -7.03
C ASP A 317 12.61 27.51 -7.32
N GLY A 318 13.02 27.46 -8.60
CA GLY A 318 14.39 27.65 -9.07
C GLY A 318 15.28 26.42 -8.95
N VAL A 319 14.74 25.26 -8.56
CA VAL A 319 15.47 24.00 -8.38
C VAL A 319 14.82 22.89 -9.19
N ILE A 320 15.45 22.47 -10.28
CA ILE A 320 14.97 21.33 -11.07
C ILE A 320 15.22 20.03 -10.30
N ASN A 321 14.16 19.30 -9.99
CA ASN A 321 14.20 18.07 -9.20
C ASN A 321 13.07 17.09 -9.61
N LEU A 322 12.81 16.08 -8.79
CA LEU A 322 11.79 15.05 -9.07
C LEU A 322 10.37 15.62 -9.22
N ASN A 323 10.06 16.75 -8.57
CA ASN A 323 8.74 17.39 -8.66
C ASN A 323 8.51 18.03 -10.05
N ASP A 324 9.58 18.35 -10.76
CA ASP A 324 9.54 19.02 -12.06
C ASP A 324 9.51 18.05 -13.24
N ARG A 325 9.62 16.76 -12.99
CA ARG A 325 9.54 15.74 -14.04
C ARG A 325 8.18 15.79 -14.75
N ARG A 326 8.18 15.54 -16.03
CA ARG A 326 6.95 15.39 -16.82
C ARG A 326 6.52 13.95 -16.87
N VAL A 327 5.24 13.69 -16.57
CA VAL A 327 4.63 12.37 -16.78
C VAL A 327 4.63 12.06 -18.28
N ASP A 328 5.20 10.90 -18.66
CA ASP A 328 5.31 10.44 -20.04
C ASP A 328 4.34 9.26 -20.35
N GLY A 329 3.51 8.90 -19.37
CA GLY A 329 2.43 7.93 -19.49
C GLY A 329 2.65 6.64 -18.71
N ALA A 330 1.62 5.81 -18.67
CA ALA A 330 1.66 4.50 -18.03
C ALA A 330 2.47 3.50 -18.85
N THR A 331 3.16 2.59 -18.17
CA THR A 331 3.82 1.43 -18.78
C THR A 331 2.83 0.27 -18.95
N ALA A 332 3.26 -0.79 -19.62
CA ALA A 332 2.45 -1.99 -19.81
C ALA A 332 2.47 -2.97 -18.60
N VAL A 333 3.16 -2.64 -17.51
CA VAL A 333 3.43 -3.59 -16.40
C VAL A 333 2.15 -4.05 -15.72
N ILE A 334 1.20 -3.15 -15.42
CA ILE A 334 -0.08 -3.51 -14.79
C ILE A 334 -0.84 -4.52 -15.66
N ALA A 335 -1.06 -4.19 -16.92
CA ALA A 335 -1.77 -5.08 -17.86
C ALA A 335 -1.06 -6.42 -18.03
N ALA A 336 0.28 -6.42 -18.09
CA ALA A 336 1.08 -7.65 -18.24
C ALA A 336 1.03 -8.54 -16.98
N ALA A 337 0.98 -7.95 -15.79
CA ALA A 337 0.80 -8.65 -14.52
C ALA A 337 -0.61 -9.23 -14.40
N HIS A 338 -1.65 -8.43 -14.65
CA HIS A 338 -3.05 -8.84 -14.63
C HIS A 338 -3.34 -9.97 -15.64
N ALA A 339 -2.76 -9.91 -16.84
CA ALA A 339 -2.88 -10.99 -17.84
C ALA A 339 -2.33 -12.35 -17.34
N ARG A 340 -1.54 -12.34 -16.26
CA ARG A 340 -1.01 -13.56 -15.60
C ARG A 340 -1.68 -13.85 -14.26
N GLY A 341 -2.70 -13.08 -13.88
CA GLY A 341 -3.37 -13.21 -12.59
C GLY A 341 -2.47 -12.82 -11.41
N LEU A 342 -1.58 -11.83 -11.59
CA LEU A 342 -0.77 -11.23 -10.54
C LEU A 342 -1.39 -9.90 -10.12
N LEU A 343 -1.64 -9.71 -8.82
CA LEU A 343 -1.99 -8.43 -8.23
C LEU A 343 -0.83 -7.44 -8.35
N VAL A 344 -1.14 -6.15 -8.40
CA VAL A 344 -0.14 -5.07 -8.46
C VAL A 344 -0.36 -4.11 -7.29
N HIS A 345 0.54 -4.16 -6.29
CA HIS A 345 0.54 -3.26 -5.13
C HIS A 345 1.80 -2.39 -5.18
N THR A 346 1.66 -1.11 -5.46
CA THR A 346 2.80 -0.21 -5.71
C THR A 346 3.14 0.69 -4.52
N TRP A 347 4.39 1.13 -4.41
CA TRP A 347 4.95 1.88 -3.28
C TRP A 347 5.95 2.96 -3.72
N THR A 348 6.30 3.96 -2.92
CA THR A 348 5.64 4.46 -1.72
C THR A 348 5.12 5.87 -2.02
N PHE A 349 3.89 6.15 -1.64
CA PHE A 349 3.28 7.48 -1.83
C PHE A 349 3.41 8.30 -0.55
N ARG A 350 3.79 9.57 -0.71
CA ARG A 350 4.10 10.47 0.40
C ARG A 350 3.65 11.89 0.10
N ASN A 351 3.08 12.57 1.10
CA ASN A 351 2.71 13.98 0.95
C ASN A 351 3.94 14.91 0.98
N ASP A 352 4.98 14.49 1.68
CA ASP A 352 6.22 15.25 1.88
C ASP A 352 7.33 14.89 0.87
N ALA A 353 7.06 13.99 -0.06
CA ALA A 353 7.98 13.59 -1.13
C ALA A 353 7.21 12.93 -2.29
N SER A 354 6.15 13.58 -2.80
CA SER A 354 5.38 13.06 -3.93
C SER A 354 6.25 12.93 -5.18
N GLY A 355 6.70 14.01 -5.73
CA GLY A 355 7.64 14.00 -6.85
C GLY A 355 7.13 13.29 -8.11
N TYR A 356 8.07 12.96 -9.00
CA TYR A 356 7.81 12.21 -10.24
C TYR A 356 6.71 12.83 -11.12
N GLY A 357 6.68 14.17 -11.21
CA GLY A 357 5.77 14.90 -12.10
C GLY A 357 4.38 15.17 -11.54
N PHE A 358 4.14 14.88 -10.26
CA PHE A 358 2.90 15.21 -9.58
C PHE A 358 3.16 16.23 -8.46
N ALA A 359 2.49 17.38 -8.53
CA ALA A 359 2.56 18.41 -7.49
C ALA A 359 1.62 18.13 -6.31
N ASP A 360 0.52 17.38 -6.57
CA ASP A 360 -0.48 17.02 -5.57
C ASP A 360 -0.44 15.51 -5.28
N PRO A 361 -0.11 15.10 -4.04
CA PRO A 361 -0.06 13.70 -3.65
C PRO A 361 -1.39 12.96 -3.81
N GLN A 362 -2.52 13.62 -3.58
CA GLN A 362 -3.83 13.00 -3.75
C GLN A 362 -4.11 12.73 -5.25
N ALA A 363 -3.76 13.68 -6.12
CA ALA A 363 -3.89 13.52 -7.57
C ALA A 363 -2.96 12.41 -8.09
N GLU A 364 -1.73 12.32 -7.55
CA GLU A 364 -0.81 11.21 -7.86
C GLU A 364 -1.46 9.85 -7.56
N MET A 365 -1.92 9.64 -6.32
CA MET A 365 -2.54 8.37 -5.92
C MET A 365 -3.80 8.05 -6.72
N ALA A 366 -4.66 9.06 -6.99
CA ALA A 366 -5.87 8.89 -7.81
C ALA A 366 -5.53 8.46 -9.24
N TYR A 367 -4.45 9.01 -9.82
CA TYR A 367 -3.97 8.60 -11.14
C TYR A 367 -3.58 7.11 -11.17
N TYR A 368 -2.82 6.63 -10.17
CA TYR A 368 -2.44 5.21 -10.08
C TYR A 368 -3.64 4.30 -9.86
N PHE A 369 -4.62 4.69 -9.05
CA PHE A 369 -5.89 3.96 -8.91
C PHE A 369 -6.64 3.87 -10.26
N GLY A 370 -6.66 4.97 -11.02
CA GLY A 370 -7.26 5.00 -12.35
C GLY A 370 -6.58 4.08 -13.36
N LEU A 371 -5.27 3.83 -13.22
CA LEU A 371 -4.53 2.89 -14.04
C LEU A 371 -4.85 1.42 -13.73
N GLY A 372 -5.45 1.13 -12.57
CA GLY A 372 -5.85 -0.21 -12.18
C GLY A 372 -4.86 -0.94 -11.27
N VAL A 373 -4.03 -0.23 -10.48
CA VAL A 373 -3.29 -0.89 -9.40
C VAL A 373 -4.28 -1.49 -8.39
N ASP A 374 -3.98 -2.68 -7.88
CA ASP A 374 -4.84 -3.38 -6.91
C ASP A 374 -4.67 -2.82 -5.49
N GLY A 375 -3.62 -2.05 -5.26
CA GLY A 375 -3.37 -1.34 -4.01
C GLY A 375 -2.13 -0.46 -4.08
N LEU A 376 -2.02 0.44 -3.11
CA LEU A 376 -0.83 1.27 -2.95
C LEU A 376 -0.45 1.44 -1.48
N PHE A 377 0.85 1.56 -1.25
CA PHE A 377 1.43 1.84 0.06
C PHE A 377 1.63 3.35 0.24
N THR A 378 1.12 3.89 1.33
CA THR A 378 1.27 5.31 1.65
C THR A 378 1.63 5.55 3.11
N ASP A 379 2.49 6.55 3.34
CA ASP A 379 2.80 7.06 4.68
C ASP A 379 1.65 7.90 5.27
N PHE A 380 0.65 8.27 4.41
CA PHE A 380 -0.47 9.17 4.71
C PHE A 380 -1.78 8.51 4.27
N ALA A 381 -2.32 7.66 5.12
CA ALA A 381 -3.49 6.84 4.80
C ALA A 381 -4.76 7.65 4.47
N ASP A 382 -4.96 8.79 5.13
CA ASP A 382 -6.04 9.73 4.86
C ASP A 382 -6.01 10.29 3.43
N THR A 383 -4.82 10.67 2.93
CA THR A 383 -4.64 11.11 1.55
C THR A 383 -4.93 9.98 0.57
N GLY A 384 -4.48 8.75 0.88
CA GLY A 384 -4.79 7.57 0.07
C GLY A 384 -6.30 7.28 0.00
N VAL A 385 -7.00 7.37 1.12
CA VAL A 385 -8.46 7.20 1.18
C VAL A 385 -9.21 8.31 0.41
N ALA A 386 -8.75 9.56 0.55
CA ALA A 386 -9.31 10.68 -0.21
C ALA A 386 -9.08 10.51 -1.72
N ALA A 387 -7.90 10.05 -2.12
CA ALA A 387 -7.57 9.76 -3.51
C ALA A 387 -8.44 8.62 -4.09
N LEU A 388 -8.66 7.57 -3.30
CA LEU A 388 -9.53 6.46 -3.69
C LEU A 388 -10.98 6.94 -3.89
N ALA A 389 -11.49 7.77 -2.98
CA ALA A 389 -12.82 8.36 -3.10
C ALA A 389 -12.94 9.26 -4.33
N ALA A 390 -11.92 10.05 -4.65
CA ALA A 390 -11.87 10.89 -5.84
C ALA A 390 -11.85 10.06 -7.14
N ALA A 391 -11.07 8.98 -7.17
CA ALA A 391 -10.99 8.08 -8.32
C ALA A 391 -12.28 7.27 -8.55
N ALA A 392 -13.09 7.05 -7.50
CA ALA A 392 -14.39 6.37 -7.60
C ALA A 392 -15.49 7.21 -8.26
N VAL A 393 -15.30 8.54 -8.36
CA VAL A 393 -16.29 9.43 -8.98
C VAL A 393 -16.07 9.46 -10.49
N PRO A 394 -17.04 9.03 -11.32
CA PRO A 394 -16.92 9.14 -12.78
C PRO A 394 -16.68 10.60 -13.18
N GLU A 395 -15.73 10.83 -14.09
CA GLU A 395 -15.45 12.18 -14.57
C GLU A 395 -16.70 12.90 -15.09
N PRO A 396 -16.81 14.25 -14.94
CA PRO A 396 -17.98 15.03 -15.41
C PRO A 396 -18.33 14.79 -16.87
N GLN A 397 -17.35 14.44 -17.71
CA GLN A 397 -17.58 14.06 -19.11
C GLN A 397 -18.40 12.77 -19.25
N SER A 398 -18.23 11.81 -18.35
CA SER A 398 -19.03 10.57 -18.33
C SER A 398 -20.48 10.85 -17.97
N TRP A 399 -20.75 11.79 -17.05
CA TRP A 399 -22.09 12.27 -16.73
C TRP A 399 -22.73 13.00 -17.92
N ALA A 400 -21.97 13.83 -18.62
CA ALA A 400 -22.46 14.55 -19.81
C ALA A 400 -22.81 13.57 -20.96
N LEU A 401 -22.01 12.53 -21.16
CA LEU A 401 -22.28 11.47 -22.14
C LEU A 401 -23.51 10.63 -21.75
N MET A 402 -23.66 10.25 -20.48
CA MET A 402 -24.83 9.51 -19.99
C MET A 402 -26.12 10.35 -20.09
N LEU A 403 -26.05 11.61 -19.71
CA LEU A 403 -27.20 12.53 -19.82
C LEU A 403 -27.53 12.84 -21.29
N GLY A 404 -26.54 13.03 -22.14
CA GLY A 404 -26.71 13.23 -23.59
C GLY A 404 -27.28 11.98 -24.25
N GLY A 405 -26.83 10.79 -23.89
CA GLY A 405 -27.35 9.50 -24.36
C GLY A 405 -28.83 9.28 -23.94
N ALA A 406 -29.15 9.57 -22.68
CA ALA A 406 -30.52 9.48 -22.16
C ALA A 406 -31.45 10.48 -22.85
N ALA A 407 -31.00 11.71 -23.08
CA ALA A 407 -31.78 12.74 -23.82
C ALA A 407 -31.99 12.34 -25.29
N ALA A 408 -31.00 11.77 -25.94
CA ALA A 408 -31.09 11.26 -27.32
C ALA A 408 -32.08 10.08 -27.41
N LEU A 409 -32.05 9.15 -26.45
CA LEU A 409 -33.00 8.03 -26.36
C LEU A 409 -34.43 8.49 -26.14
N LEU A 410 -34.67 9.52 -25.29
CA LEU A 410 -35.98 10.11 -25.06
C LEU A 410 -36.49 10.85 -26.30
N ALA A 411 -35.66 11.59 -27.00
CA ALA A 411 -35.98 12.26 -28.24
C ALA A 411 -36.34 11.27 -29.38
N TRP A 412 -35.59 10.14 -29.45
CA TRP A 412 -35.88 9.08 -30.43
C TRP A 412 -37.22 8.37 -30.16
N ARG A 413 -37.51 8.07 -28.88
CA ARG A 413 -38.83 7.50 -28.51
C ARG A 413 -40.02 8.43 -28.86
N ARG A 414 -39.86 9.75 -28.63
CA ARG A 414 -40.88 10.75 -28.98
C ARG A 414 -41.12 10.92 -30.50
N ARG A 415 -40.17 10.54 -31.35
CA ARG A 415 -40.29 10.57 -32.82
C ARG A 415 -40.96 9.32 -33.39
N ARG A 416 -41.14 8.29 -32.61
CA ARG A 416 -41.75 7.01 -33.01
C ARG A 416 -43.14 6.78 -32.42
N ALA A 417 -43.61 7.66 -31.55
CA ALA A 417 -44.96 7.74 -31.04
C ALA A 417 -45.74 8.88 -31.78
#